data_b9724fea9d857468581dfe5ad9abaf03
#
_entry.id   b9724fea9d857468581dfe5ad9abaf03
#
_cell.length_a   1.000
_cell.length_b   1.000
_cell.length_c   1.000
_cell.angle_alpha   90.00
_cell.angle_beta   90.00
_cell.angle_gamma   90.00
#
_symmetry.space_group_name_H-M   'P 1'
#
loop_
_entity.id
_entity.type
_entity.pdbx_description
1 polymer ?
#
loop_
_entity_poly.entity_id
_entity_poly.type
_entity_poly.pdbx_seq_one_letter_code
_entity_poly.pdbx_strand_id
1 'polypeptide(L)'
;VLVVNAEEGLAACQSRVMHWLSLISTSTQKDAKLFSLKGLEGVQVVIVATHTDTEKYQVEQANSGDFLIGFLESVQDAFAPQIVVHKKIFCVDYRLADGGGLAGLIEALWSLNKEIRFTEVPSSYVGVVERLAARRMDPSIKIPVISVDEFNGVVKSVGGDLDAGIVLSTLGAHGFVKLVADDSLVLIEPTSWLSKMASCFLFASKELSTARIIGKRVDDVRGILNNKFKSSQYSVDEASLVCRLLSSMDLCIEMKMEPRLYVFPCLLSSVESSNDILAGLWPVCSSSVMIGRRYRCSDERRALPPSLLTLMIKELVSVLPVHDILFIRSNMMIGIVGKAHVMVRRSGEHRDFIDVVVLSDGD
;
A
#
# COMPACT_ATOMS: atom_id res chain seq x y z
N VAL A 1 1.97 -14.20 -0.60
CA VAL A 1 1.06 -14.87 0.35
C VAL A 1 -0.13 -13.98 0.62
N LEU A 2 -1.34 -14.52 0.50
CA LEU A 2 -2.59 -13.83 0.76
C LEU A 2 -3.23 -14.44 2.01
N VAL A 3 -3.44 -13.62 3.03
CA VAL A 3 -4.01 -14.07 4.32
C VAL A 3 -5.46 -13.63 4.44
N VAL A 4 -6.34 -14.57 4.80
CA VAL A 4 -7.76 -14.31 5.05
C VAL A 4 -8.17 -14.77 6.45
N ASN A 5 -9.08 -14.03 7.07
CA ASN A 5 -9.66 -14.40 8.36
C ASN A 5 -10.90 -15.26 8.13
N ALA A 6 -10.82 -16.55 8.47
CA ALA A 6 -11.90 -17.50 8.27
C ALA A 6 -13.14 -17.23 9.18
N GLU A 7 -12.96 -16.52 10.29
CA GLU A 7 -14.04 -16.13 11.19
C GLU A 7 -15.10 -15.23 10.51
N GLU A 8 -14.72 -14.50 9.46
CA GLU A 8 -15.65 -13.66 8.70
C GLU A 8 -16.68 -14.45 7.89
N GLY A 9 -16.46 -15.76 7.70
CA GLY A 9 -17.26 -16.67 6.89
C GLY A 9 -16.75 -16.83 5.47
N LEU A 10 -17.11 -17.95 4.83
CA LEU A 10 -16.58 -18.36 3.53
C LEU A 10 -16.87 -17.35 2.43
N ALA A 11 -18.06 -16.79 2.34
CA ALA A 11 -18.44 -15.82 1.31
C ALA A 11 -17.62 -14.52 1.42
N ALA A 12 -17.38 -14.03 2.65
CA ALA A 12 -16.55 -12.85 2.88
C ALA A 12 -15.08 -13.13 2.52
N CYS A 13 -14.55 -14.30 2.88
CA CYS A 13 -13.21 -14.74 2.50
C CYS A 13 -13.05 -14.79 0.99
N GLN A 14 -14.01 -15.36 0.26
CA GLN A 14 -13.99 -15.41 -1.21
C GLN A 14 -13.96 -14.03 -1.83
N SER A 15 -14.89 -13.15 -1.42
CA SER A 15 -14.94 -11.78 -1.90
C SER A 15 -13.61 -11.05 -1.68
N ARG A 16 -12.98 -11.25 -0.52
CA ARG A 16 -11.69 -10.67 -0.18
C ARG A 16 -10.55 -11.24 -1.04
N VAL A 17 -10.52 -12.57 -1.25
CA VAL A 17 -9.53 -13.20 -2.14
C VAL A 17 -9.67 -12.65 -3.55
N MET A 18 -10.88 -12.63 -4.10
CA MET A 18 -11.15 -12.09 -5.44
C MET A 18 -10.71 -10.63 -5.57
N HIS A 19 -10.99 -9.81 -4.56
CA HIS A 19 -10.56 -8.42 -4.53
C HIS A 19 -9.04 -8.28 -4.58
N TRP A 20 -8.31 -9.01 -3.72
CA TRP A 20 -6.84 -8.97 -3.69
C TRP A 20 -6.21 -9.50 -4.96
N LEU A 21 -6.73 -10.59 -5.53
CA LEU A 21 -6.23 -11.12 -6.80
C LEU A 21 -6.46 -10.14 -7.95
N SER A 22 -7.59 -9.46 -7.97
CA SER A 22 -7.87 -8.38 -8.93
C SER A 22 -6.84 -7.24 -8.81
N LEU A 23 -6.45 -6.87 -7.59
CA LEU A 23 -5.43 -5.86 -7.34
C LEU A 23 -4.04 -6.34 -7.80
N ILE A 24 -3.66 -7.57 -7.48
CA ILE A 24 -2.39 -8.17 -7.90
C ILE A 24 -2.34 -8.21 -9.43
N SER A 25 -3.38 -8.71 -10.10
CA SER A 25 -3.47 -8.77 -11.56
C SER A 25 -3.31 -7.39 -12.21
N THR A 26 -3.91 -6.35 -11.62
CA THR A 26 -3.80 -4.98 -12.11
C THR A 26 -2.40 -4.40 -11.93
N SER A 27 -1.75 -4.70 -10.80
CA SER A 27 -0.42 -4.19 -10.47
C SER A 27 0.67 -4.86 -11.31
N THR A 28 0.54 -6.14 -11.62
CA THR A 28 1.55 -6.92 -12.34
C THR A 28 1.61 -6.64 -13.84
N GLN A 29 0.56 -6.07 -14.43
CA GLN A 29 0.59 -5.70 -15.85
C GLN A 29 1.61 -4.61 -16.20
N LYS A 30 1.87 -3.67 -15.30
CA LYS A 30 2.86 -2.61 -15.53
C LYS A 30 4.28 -3.16 -15.60
N ASP A 31 4.53 -4.24 -14.86
CA ASP A 31 5.85 -4.85 -14.69
C ASP A 31 6.01 -6.20 -15.38
N ALA A 32 5.07 -6.56 -16.28
CA ALA A 32 5.10 -7.86 -16.98
C ALA A 32 6.42 -8.15 -17.71
N LYS A 33 7.18 -7.12 -18.10
CA LYS A 33 8.53 -7.27 -18.66
C LYS A 33 9.58 -7.60 -17.58
N LEU A 34 9.39 -7.17 -16.35
CA LEU A 34 10.28 -7.45 -15.19
C LEU A 34 10.01 -8.86 -14.62
N PHE A 35 8.75 -9.30 -14.64
CA PHE A 35 8.33 -10.61 -14.12
C PHE A 35 8.29 -11.72 -15.18
N SER A 36 8.68 -11.46 -16.43
CA SER A 36 8.93 -12.50 -17.43
C SER A 36 10.21 -13.27 -17.07
N LEU A 37 10.20 -13.87 -15.90
CA LEU A 37 11.18 -14.87 -15.49
C LEU A 37 10.98 -16.08 -16.41
N LYS A 38 11.99 -16.41 -17.22
CA LYS A 38 11.97 -17.56 -18.08
C LYS A 38 11.57 -18.81 -17.26
N GLY A 39 10.32 -19.27 -17.41
CA GLY A 39 9.84 -20.53 -16.87
C GLY A 39 8.69 -20.49 -15.88
N LEU A 40 8.27 -19.30 -15.35
CA LEU A 40 7.05 -19.19 -14.56
C LEU A 40 6.06 -18.25 -15.29
N GLU A 41 4.98 -18.82 -15.78
CA GLU A 41 3.86 -18.04 -16.28
C GLU A 41 3.04 -17.55 -15.07
N GLY A 42 3.06 -16.23 -14.82
CA GLY A 42 2.21 -15.59 -13.81
C GLY A 42 2.81 -15.48 -12.39
N VAL A 43 2.15 -14.65 -11.58
CA VAL A 43 2.50 -14.43 -10.17
C VAL A 43 2.00 -15.60 -9.32
N GLN A 44 2.88 -16.23 -8.58
CA GLN A 44 2.53 -17.33 -7.67
C GLN A 44 1.85 -16.77 -6.42
N VAL A 45 0.64 -17.24 -6.12
CA VAL A 45 -0.14 -16.81 -4.95
C VAL A 45 -0.46 -18.02 -4.07
N VAL A 46 -0.12 -17.92 -2.79
CA VAL A 46 -0.49 -18.89 -1.74
C VAL A 46 -1.54 -18.25 -0.86
N ILE A 47 -2.66 -18.94 -0.66
CA ILE A 47 -3.74 -18.49 0.23
C ILE A 47 -3.57 -19.15 1.60
N VAL A 48 -3.62 -18.33 2.65
CA VAL A 48 -3.54 -18.76 4.04
C VAL A 48 -4.81 -18.33 4.76
N ALA A 49 -5.51 -19.27 5.36
CA ALA A 49 -6.66 -19.03 6.22
C ALA A 49 -6.22 -19.05 7.69
N THR A 50 -6.59 -18.03 8.43
CA THR A 50 -6.42 -17.94 9.88
C THR A 50 -7.76 -18.06 10.59
N HIS A 51 -7.77 -18.29 11.90
CA HIS A 51 -9.01 -18.46 12.71
C HIS A 51 -9.92 -19.57 12.19
N THR A 52 -9.33 -20.66 11.70
CA THR A 52 -10.07 -21.82 11.19
C THR A 52 -10.60 -22.74 12.30
N ASP A 53 -10.24 -22.46 13.53
CA ASP A 53 -10.71 -23.14 14.74
C ASP A 53 -12.07 -22.67 15.23
N THR A 54 -12.63 -21.61 14.64
CA THR A 54 -13.94 -21.10 15.03
C THR A 54 -15.07 -22.05 14.64
N GLU A 55 -16.03 -22.22 15.53
CA GLU A 55 -17.20 -23.09 15.32
C GLU A 55 -17.94 -22.73 14.02
N LYS A 56 -18.06 -21.43 13.74
CA LYS A 56 -18.68 -20.94 12.51
C LYS A 56 -17.97 -21.47 11.26
N TYR A 57 -16.66 -21.40 11.19
CA TYR A 57 -15.91 -21.90 10.04
C TYR A 57 -16.05 -23.42 9.90
N GLN A 58 -15.96 -24.15 11.00
CA GLN A 58 -16.09 -25.62 10.97
C GLN A 58 -17.46 -26.06 10.49
N VAL A 59 -18.54 -25.40 10.92
CA VAL A 59 -19.90 -25.66 10.45
C VAL A 59 -20.06 -25.31 8.97
N GLU A 60 -19.57 -24.16 8.54
CA GLU A 60 -19.65 -23.78 7.14
C GLU A 60 -18.83 -24.73 6.24
N GLN A 61 -17.65 -25.17 6.70
CA GLN A 61 -16.79 -26.11 5.98
C GLN A 61 -17.47 -27.50 5.89
N ALA A 62 -18.06 -27.99 6.97
CA ALA A 62 -18.76 -29.25 6.96
C ALA A 62 -19.99 -29.27 6.03
N ASN A 63 -20.66 -28.11 5.90
CA ASN A 63 -21.83 -27.97 5.03
C ASN A 63 -21.49 -27.76 3.56
N SER A 64 -20.31 -27.25 3.26
CA SER A 64 -19.91 -26.85 1.90
C SER A 64 -19.05 -27.87 1.15
N GLY A 65 -18.64 -28.97 1.78
CA GLY A 65 -17.87 -30.04 1.14
C GLY A 65 -16.63 -29.54 0.38
N ASP A 66 -16.50 -29.92 -0.92
CA ASP A 66 -15.39 -29.53 -1.80
C ASP A 66 -15.45 -28.07 -2.29
N PHE A 67 -16.22 -27.22 -1.62
CA PHE A 67 -16.44 -25.84 -2.00
C PHE A 67 -15.14 -25.04 -2.16
N LEU A 68 -14.16 -25.27 -1.28
CA LEU A 68 -12.84 -24.60 -1.40
C LEU A 68 -12.08 -25.03 -2.65
N ILE A 69 -12.21 -26.26 -3.08
CA ILE A 69 -11.57 -26.78 -4.30
C ILE A 69 -12.21 -26.13 -5.53
N GLY A 70 -13.53 -26.16 -5.63
CA GLY A 70 -14.26 -25.50 -6.70
C GLY A 70 -14.02 -23.98 -6.76
N PHE A 71 -13.86 -23.34 -5.60
CA PHE A 71 -13.48 -21.93 -5.53
C PHE A 71 -12.08 -21.70 -6.08
N LEU A 72 -11.07 -22.49 -5.69
CA LEU A 72 -9.70 -22.36 -6.20
C LEU A 72 -9.63 -22.55 -7.71
N GLU A 73 -10.37 -23.51 -8.25
CA GLU A 73 -10.46 -23.75 -9.71
C GLU A 73 -11.08 -22.53 -10.40
N SER A 74 -12.18 -22.01 -9.91
CA SER A 74 -12.84 -20.84 -10.47
C SER A 74 -11.95 -19.59 -10.43
N VAL A 75 -11.17 -19.42 -9.37
CA VAL A 75 -10.20 -18.35 -9.22
C VAL A 75 -9.05 -18.52 -10.18
N GLN A 76 -8.52 -19.74 -10.32
CA GLN A 76 -7.44 -20.03 -11.27
C GLN A 76 -7.87 -19.71 -12.69
N ASP A 77 -9.06 -20.14 -13.11
CA ASP A 77 -9.60 -19.88 -14.45
C ASP A 77 -9.83 -18.37 -14.70
N ALA A 78 -10.26 -17.65 -13.67
CA ALA A 78 -10.55 -16.23 -13.78
C ALA A 78 -9.29 -15.36 -13.98
N PHE A 79 -8.15 -15.76 -13.43
CA PHE A 79 -6.93 -14.95 -13.40
C PHE A 79 -5.76 -15.52 -14.18
N ALA A 80 -5.90 -16.74 -14.76
CA ALA A 80 -4.86 -17.31 -15.62
C ALA A 80 -4.68 -16.50 -16.92
N PRO A 81 -3.48 -16.42 -17.50
CA PRO A 81 -2.22 -16.96 -16.98
C PRO A 81 -1.48 -16.01 -16.04
N GLN A 82 -2.04 -14.84 -15.71
CA GLN A 82 -1.36 -13.75 -14.98
C GLN A 82 -1.05 -14.12 -13.53
N ILE A 83 -1.94 -14.91 -12.91
CA ILE A 83 -1.81 -15.37 -11.54
C ILE A 83 -1.94 -16.89 -11.53
N VAL A 84 -1.03 -17.54 -10.82
CA VAL A 84 -1.08 -18.98 -10.53
C VAL A 84 -1.34 -19.14 -9.04
N VAL A 85 -2.51 -19.63 -8.68
CA VAL A 85 -2.88 -19.86 -7.29
C VAL A 85 -2.46 -21.27 -6.87
N HIS A 86 -1.81 -21.39 -5.73
CA HIS A 86 -1.43 -22.68 -5.17
C HIS A 86 -2.67 -23.54 -4.92
N LYS A 87 -2.62 -24.82 -5.30
CA LYS A 87 -3.77 -25.76 -5.26
C LYS A 87 -4.32 -26.03 -3.85
N LYS A 88 -3.61 -25.63 -2.81
CA LYS A 88 -3.99 -25.85 -1.43
C LYS A 88 -4.10 -24.53 -0.67
N ILE A 89 -5.19 -24.36 0.09
CA ILE A 89 -5.32 -23.33 1.11
C ILE A 89 -4.69 -23.85 2.40
N PHE A 90 -3.80 -23.06 3.00
CA PHE A 90 -3.13 -23.42 4.25
C PHE A 90 -3.89 -22.84 5.42
N CYS A 91 -4.43 -23.72 6.27
CA CYS A 91 -5.05 -23.33 7.55
C CYS A 91 -3.93 -23.23 8.59
N VAL A 92 -3.73 -22.04 9.16
CA VAL A 92 -2.66 -21.79 10.12
C VAL A 92 -3.21 -21.23 11.42
N ASP A 93 -2.92 -21.89 12.53
CA ASP A 93 -3.16 -21.39 13.87
C ASP A 93 -1.82 -21.23 14.62
N TYR A 94 -1.32 -20.01 14.71
CA TYR A 94 -0.04 -19.68 15.35
C TYR A 94 -0.07 -19.77 16.89
N ARG A 95 -1.26 -19.98 17.50
CA ARG A 95 -1.40 -20.16 18.96
C ARG A 95 -1.03 -21.59 19.40
N LEU A 96 -1.05 -22.53 18.45
CA LEU A 96 -0.66 -23.91 18.73
C LEU A 96 0.87 -24.04 18.73
N ALA A 97 1.37 -24.80 19.70
CA ALA A 97 2.83 -24.99 19.87
C ALA A 97 3.51 -25.67 18.67
N ASP A 98 2.80 -26.49 17.93
CA ASP A 98 3.21 -27.13 16.68
C ASP A 98 3.01 -26.25 15.44
N GLY A 99 2.52 -25.00 15.64
CA GLY A 99 2.27 -24.04 14.58
C GLY A 99 1.09 -24.38 13.68
N GLY A 100 0.19 -25.30 14.06
CA GLY A 100 -1.08 -25.61 13.42
C GLY A 100 -1.12 -25.41 11.89
N GLY A 101 -0.43 -26.26 11.12
CA GLY A 101 -0.34 -26.14 9.66
C GLY A 101 0.78 -25.28 9.11
N LEU A 102 1.54 -24.59 9.97
CA LEU A 102 2.64 -23.70 9.57
C LEU A 102 3.76 -24.46 8.85
N ALA A 103 4.08 -25.67 9.28
CA ALA A 103 5.13 -26.49 8.66
C ALA A 103 4.84 -26.76 7.17
N GLY A 104 3.61 -27.14 6.83
CA GLY A 104 3.19 -27.34 5.45
C GLY A 104 3.22 -26.07 4.60
N LEU A 105 2.87 -24.93 5.18
CA LEU A 105 3.01 -23.63 4.53
C LEU A 105 4.48 -23.30 4.23
N ILE A 106 5.37 -23.49 5.21
CA ILE A 106 6.81 -23.25 5.06
C ILE A 106 7.38 -24.16 3.95
N GLU A 107 7.02 -25.44 3.93
CA GLU A 107 7.46 -26.36 2.89
C GLU A 107 6.99 -25.94 1.49
N ALA A 108 5.73 -25.53 1.36
CA ALA A 108 5.20 -25.01 0.09
C ALA A 108 5.94 -23.75 -0.36
N LEU A 109 6.19 -22.81 0.54
CA LEU A 109 6.94 -21.58 0.24
C LEU A 109 8.40 -21.90 -0.16
N TRP A 110 9.05 -22.85 0.50
CA TRP A 110 10.38 -23.30 0.10
C TRP A 110 10.39 -23.95 -1.27
N SER A 111 9.39 -24.78 -1.59
CA SER A 111 9.25 -25.39 -2.91
C SER A 111 9.09 -24.34 -4.01
N LEU A 112 8.17 -23.40 -3.81
CA LEU A 112 7.95 -22.28 -4.74
C LEU A 112 9.22 -21.43 -4.89
N ASN A 113 9.95 -21.17 -3.79
CA ASN A 113 11.17 -20.40 -3.83
C ASN A 113 12.28 -21.08 -4.66
N LYS A 114 12.33 -22.43 -4.69
CA LYS A 114 13.27 -23.15 -5.56
C LYS A 114 12.90 -23.04 -7.05
N GLU A 115 11.61 -22.91 -7.36
CA GLU A 115 11.13 -22.76 -8.72
C GLU A 115 11.28 -21.31 -9.24
N ILE A 116 11.22 -20.32 -8.34
CA ILE A 116 11.46 -18.93 -8.66
C ILE A 116 12.95 -18.74 -8.95
N ARG A 117 13.29 -18.59 -10.22
CA ARG A 117 14.63 -18.16 -10.61
C ARG A 117 14.74 -16.66 -10.35
N PHE A 118 15.33 -16.29 -9.22
CA PHE A 118 15.71 -14.90 -8.99
C PHE A 118 16.69 -14.47 -10.08
N THR A 119 16.52 -13.26 -10.59
CA THR A 119 17.59 -12.64 -11.39
C THR A 119 18.82 -12.58 -10.49
N GLU A 120 19.88 -13.28 -10.88
CA GLU A 120 21.10 -13.35 -10.08
C GLU A 120 21.67 -11.92 -9.93
N VAL A 121 21.86 -11.51 -8.71
CA VAL A 121 22.62 -10.30 -8.42
C VAL A 121 24.07 -10.61 -8.75
N PRO A 122 24.73 -9.82 -9.60
CA PRO A 122 26.14 -10.05 -9.92
C PRO A 122 26.98 -10.15 -8.65
N SER A 123 27.86 -11.15 -8.58
CA SER A 123 28.70 -11.36 -7.40
C SER A 123 29.53 -10.13 -7.02
N SER A 124 29.85 -9.29 -7.99
CA SER A 124 30.51 -8.00 -7.78
C SER A 124 29.68 -7.02 -6.94
N TYR A 125 28.34 -7.20 -6.84
CA TYR A 125 27.48 -6.31 -6.06
C TYR A 125 27.30 -6.79 -4.61
N VAL A 126 27.71 -8.03 -4.28
CA VAL A 126 27.58 -8.58 -2.92
C VAL A 126 28.29 -7.70 -1.90
N GLY A 127 29.49 -7.22 -2.21
CA GLY A 127 30.23 -6.32 -1.32
C GLY A 127 29.50 -4.98 -1.08
N VAL A 128 28.73 -4.47 -2.05
CA VAL A 128 27.89 -3.28 -1.88
C VAL A 128 26.76 -3.59 -0.95
N VAL A 129 26.03 -4.70 -1.16
CA VAL A 129 24.91 -5.14 -0.32
C VAL A 129 25.36 -5.35 1.13
N GLU A 130 26.50 -6.01 1.35
CA GLU A 130 27.06 -6.23 2.70
C GLU A 130 27.36 -4.92 3.43
N ARG A 131 27.94 -3.95 2.75
CA ARG A 131 28.24 -2.63 3.35
C ARG A 131 26.96 -1.85 3.67
N LEU A 132 25.94 -1.91 2.80
CA LEU A 132 24.65 -1.30 3.06
C LEU A 132 23.95 -1.98 4.23
N ALA A 133 24.00 -3.32 4.31
CA ALA A 133 23.43 -4.09 5.42
C ALA A 133 24.16 -3.78 6.74
N ALA A 134 25.49 -3.70 6.73
CA ALA A 134 26.26 -3.31 7.91
C ALA A 134 25.87 -1.91 8.42
N ARG A 135 25.69 -0.94 7.51
CA ARG A 135 25.23 0.40 7.87
C ARG A 135 23.84 0.39 8.47
N ARG A 136 22.93 -0.44 7.96
CA ARG A 136 21.58 -0.58 8.52
C ARG A 136 21.56 -1.17 9.92
N MET A 137 22.50 -2.08 10.21
CA MET A 137 22.62 -2.72 11.53
C MET A 137 23.22 -1.80 12.59
N ASP A 138 23.70 -0.61 12.22
CA ASP A 138 24.17 0.40 13.16
C ASP A 138 22.98 0.92 13.99
N PRO A 139 22.96 0.68 15.30
CA PRO A 139 21.86 1.07 16.17
C PRO A 139 21.70 2.60 16.30
N SER A 140 22.70 3.38 15.90
CA SER A 140 22.64 4.83 15.87
C SER A 140 21.80 5.34 14.69
N ILE A 141 21.60 4.53 13.66
CA ILE A 141 20.86 4.90 12.43
C ILE A 141 19.38 4.51 12.59
N LYS A 142 18.54 5.49 12.89
CA LYS A 142 17.08 5.29 13.04
C LYS A 142 16.37 5.23 11.69
N ILE A 143 16.84 6.00 10.70
CA ILE A 143 16.29 6.07 9.36
C ILE A 143 17.38 5.60 8.38
N PRO A 144 17.22 4.44 7.73
CA PRO A 144 18.27 3.84 6.92
C PRO A 144 18.34 4.48 5.53
N VAL A 145 18.69 5.76 5.48
CA VAL A 145 18.87 6.53 4.25
C VAL A 145 20.32 7.02 4.15
N ILE A 146 20.79 7.12 2.91
CA ILE A 146 22.06 7.75 2.54
C ILE A 146 21.83 8.67 1.35
N SER A 147 22.71 9.64 1.15
CA SER A 147 22.69 10.42 -0.09
C SER A 147 23.13 9.57 -1.28
N VAL A 148 22.79 9.99 -2.48
CA VAL A 148 23.28 9.35 -3.72
C VAL A 148 24.82 9.42 -3.78
N ASP A 149 25.42 10.50 -3.30
CA ASP A 149 26.90 10.64 -3.27
C ASP A 149 27.54 9.64 -2.30
N GLU A 150 26.93 9.43 -1.12
CA GLU A 150 27.38 8.39 -0.18
C GLU A 150 27.23 6.99 -0.78
N PHE A 151 26.11 6.71 -1.48
CA PHE A 151 25.91 5.44 -2.20
C PHE A 151 27.02 5.24 -3.25
N ASN A 152 27.31 6.27 -4.06
CA ASN A 152 28.39 6.23 -5.04
C ASN A 152 29.76 5.97 -4.38
N GLY A 153 29.99 6.55 -3.19
CA GLY A 153 31.16 6.28 -2.36
C GLY A 153 31.26 4.82 -1.93
N VAL A 154 30.13 4.22 -1.49
CA VAL A 154 30.06 2.79 -1.14
C VAL A 154 30.42 1.92 -2.34
N VAL A 155 29.83 2.19 -3.52
CA VAL A 155 30.10 1.42 -4.75
C VAL A 155 31.60 1.49 -5.11
N LYS A 156 32.19 2.70 -5.14
CA LYS A 156 33.62 2.89 -5.43
C LYS A 156 34.52 2.16 -4.44
N SER A 157 34.13 2.10 -3.15
CA SER A 157 34.92 1.49 -2.10
C SER A 157 34.96 -0.05 -2.14
N VAL A 158 34.03 -0.68 -2.86
CA VAL A 158 34.00 -2.15 -3.07
C VAL A 158 35.05 -2.56 -4.11
N GLY A 159 35.46 -1.62 -4.97
CA GLY A 159 36.45 -1.85 -6.03
C GLY A 159 35.80 -2.33 -7.32
N GLY A 160 36.59 -2.33 -8.40
CA GLY A 160 36.12 -2.64 -9.75
C GLY A 160 35.58 -1.40 -10.46
N ASP A 161 35.36 -1.56 -11.74
CA ASP A 161 34.82 -0.50 -12.64
C ASP A 161 33.28 -0.56 -12.65
N LEU A 162 32.68 -0.44 -11.42
CA LEU A 162 31.23 -0.54 -11.24
C LEU A 162 30.58 0.82 -11.51
N ASP A 163 29.63 0.85 -12.45
CA ASP A 163 28.74 1.98 -12.66
C ASP A 163 27.71 2.05 -11.53
N ALA A 164 27.78 3.11 -10.70
CA ALA A 164 26.91 3.28 -9.56
C ALA A 164 25.42 3.41 -9.95
N GLY A 165 25.10 3.97 -11.11
CA GLY A 165 23.74 4.06 -11.63
C GLY A 165 23.16 2.69 -11.99
N ILE A 166 23.95 1.84 -12.63
CA ILE A 166 23.57 0.46 -12.96
C ILE A 166 23.40 -0.37 -11.67
N VAL A 167 24.33 -0.24 -10.71
CA VAL A 167 24.24 -0.91 -9.41
C VAL A 167 22.97 -0.48 -8.67
N LEU A 168 22.69 0.83 -8.60
CA LEU A 168 21.50 1.38 -7.96
C LEU A 168 20.20 0.85 -8.60
N SER A 169 20.13 0.87 -9.92
CA SER A 169 19.00 0.36 -10.68
C SER A 169 18.78 -1.13 -10.43
N THR A 170 19.85 -1.93 -10.48
CA THR A 170 19.79 -3.38 -10.25
C THR A 170 19.37 -3.71 -8.83
N LEU A 171 20.01 -3.10 -7.81
CA LEU A 171 19.67 -3.32 -6.41
C LEU A 171 18.27 -2.79 -6.09
N GLY A 172 17.82 -1.73 -6.78
CA GLY A 172 16.47 -1.21 -6.70
C GLY A 172 15.44 -2.21 -7.23
N ALA A 173 15.67 -2.82 -8.38
CA ALA A 173 14.82 -3.85 -8.95
C ALA A 173 14.68 -5.09 -8.04
N HIS A 174 15.72 -5.39 -7.27
CA HIS A 174 15.71 -6.49 -6.28
C HIS A 174 15.19 -6.08 -4.90
N GLY A 175 14.79 -4.81 -4.70
CA GLY A 175 14.25 -4.34 -3.44
C GLY A 175 15.27 -4.12 -2.30
N PHE A 176 16.57 -4.18 -2.59
CA PHE A 176 17.63 -3.87 -1.59
C PHE A 176 17.70 -2.38 -1.28
N VAL A 177 17.43 -1.56 -2.27
CA VAL A 177 17.43 -0.10 -2.14
C VAL A 177 16.24 0.52 -2.87
N LYS A 178 15.89 1.75 -2.54
CA LYS A 178 14.92 2.56 -3.29
C LYS A 178 15.36 4.00 -3.33
N LEU A 179 15.38 4.58 -4.53
CA LEU A 179 15.59 6.01 -4.73
C LEU A 179 14.34 6.77 -4.30
N VAL A 180 14.49 7.81 -3.50
CA VAL A 180 13.40 8.57 -2.87
C VAL A 180 13.76 10.05 -2.76
N ALA A 181 12.79 10.87 -2.39
CA ALA A 181 12.95 12.30 -2.17
C ALA A 181 13.60 13.03 -3.36
N ASP A 182 12.90 13.01 -4.50
CA ASP A 182 13.31 13.64 -5.75
C ASP A 182 14.72 13.17 -6.22
N ASP A 183 14.94 11.87 -6.10
CA ASP A 183 16.15 11.18 -6.52
C ASP A 183 17.43 11.62 -5.78
N SER A 184 17.29 12.21 -4.60
CA SER A 184 18.43 12.70 -3.81
C SER A 184 18.89 11.73 -2.71
N LEU A 185 18.02 10.81 -2.29
CA LEU A 185 18.27 9.88 -1.20
C LEU A 185 18.04 8.43 -1.63
N VAL A 186 18.84 7.53 -1.07
CA VAL A 186 18.73 6.09 -1.24
C VAL A 186 18.28 5.47 0.08
N LEU A 187 17.07 4.91 0.10
CA LEU A 187 16.54 4.17 1.23
C LEU A 187 17.03 2.72 1.16
N ILE A 188 17.67 2.26 2.22
CA ILE A 188 18.21 0.90 2.36
C ILE A 188 17.13 -0.03 2.91
N GLU A 189 16.95 -1.19 2.29
CA GLU A 189 15.93 -2.18 2.64
C GLU A 189 14.52 -1.56 2.84
N PRO A 190 13.96 -0.95 1.81
CA PRO A 190 12.72 -0.19 1.89
C PRO A 190 11.56 -0.98 2.50
N THR A 191 11.44 -2.27 2.18
CA THR A 191 10.34 -3.13 2.66
C THR A 191 10.35 -3.25 4.19
N SER A 192 11.53 -3.47 4.78
CA SER A 192 11.65 -3.60 6.24
C SER A 192 11.37 -2.27 6.96
N TRP A 193 11.89 -1.17 6.42
CA TRP A 193 11.63 0.16 6.98
C TRP A 193 10.15 0.55 6.86
N LEU A 194 9.54 0.33 5.69
CA LEU A 194 8.12 0.60 5.46
C LEU A 194 7.22 -0.22 6.38
N SER A 195 7.53 -1.49 6.60
CA SER A 195 6.76 -2.33 7.54
C SER A 195 6.78 -1.77 8.96
N LYS A 196 7.94 -1.27 9.41
CA LYS A 196 8.06 -0.59 10.72
C LYS A 196 7.22 0.68 10.76
N MET A 197 7.33 1.54 9.74
CA MET A 197 6.55 2.78 9.67
C MET A 197 5.06 2.50 9.56
N ALA A 198 4.63 1.58 8.71
CA ALA A 198 3.22 1.17 8.60
C ALA A 198 2.67 0.72 9.96
N SER A 199 3.44 -0.07 10.73
CA SER A 199 3.00 -0.49 12.07
C SER A 199 2.77 0.67 13.04
N CYS A 200 3.47 1.80 12.88
CA CYS A 200 3.27 2.98 13.72
C CYS A 200 1.97 3.69 13.39
N PHE A 201 1.68 3.84 12.09
CA PHE A 201 0.53 4.61 11.64
C PHE A 201 -0.77 3.80 11.56
N LEU A 202 -0.72 2.51 11.22
CA LEU A 202 -1.91 1.67 11.15
C LEU A 202 -2.54 1.40 12.53
N PHE A 203 -1.73 1.36 13.58
CA PHE A 203 -2.19 1.15 14.95
C PHE A 203 -2.35 2.44 15.75
N ALA A 204 -2.01 3.59 15.17
CA ALA A 204 -2.39 4.87 15.76
C ALA A 204 -3.92 4.98 15.78
N SER A 205 -4.48 5.51 16.87
CA SER A 205 -5.93 5.69 16.98
C SER A 205 -6.45 6.51 15.81
N LYS A 206 -7.44 5.96 15.10
CA LYS A 206 -8.16 6.72 14.08
C LYS A 206 -8.86 7.89 14.77
N GLU A 207 -8.51 9.10 14.38
CA GLU A 207 -9.17 10.27 14.93
C GLU A 207 -10.58 10.37 14.33
N LEU A 208 -11.58 10.19 15.18
CA LEU A 208 -12.95 10.60 14.94
C LEU A 208 -13.02 12.12 15.05
N SER A 209 -12.44 12.83 14.11
CA SER A 209 -12.43 14.28 14.10
C SER A 209 -13.54 14.81 13.22
N THR A 210 -14.29 15.78 13.72
CA THR A 210 -15.23 16.61 12.94
C THR A 210 -14.50 17.63 12.08
N ALA A 211 -13.18 17.75 12.18
CA ALA A 211 -12.39 18.65 11.38
C ALA A 211 -12.53 18.36 9.89
N ARG A 212 -12.62 19.40 9.07
CA ARG A 212 -12.76 19.31 7.62
C ARG A 212 -11.55 18.63 6.97
N ILE A 213 -10.35 18.95 7.45
CA ILE A 213 -9.08 18.35 7.01
C ILE A 213 -8.41 17.76 8.25
N ILE A 214 -8.15 16.46 8.21
CA ILE A 214 -7.44 15.74 9.27
C ILE A 214 -6.01 15.52 8.80
N GLY A 215 -5.08 16.26 9.37
CA GLY A 215 -3.66 16.12 9.08
C GLY A 215 -2.84 16.17 10.36
N LYS A 216 -1.59 15.77 10.27
CA LYS A 216 -0.61 15.76 11.36
C LYS A 216 0.50 16.75 11.06
N ARG A 217 0.88 17.53 12.07
CA ARG A 217 2.12 18.31 12.03
C ARG A 217 3.32 17.40 12.27
N VAL A 218 4.51 17.88 11.95
CA VAL A 218 5.76 17.13 12.20
C VAL A 218 5.90 16.72 13.67
N ASP A 219 5.49 17.60 14.61
CA ASP A 219 5.53 17.29 16.05
C ASP A 219 4.57 16.16 16.44
N ASP A 220 3.39 16.09 15.82
CA ASP A 220 2.45 14.99 16.05
C ASP A 220 3.03 13.67 15.55
N VAL A 221 3.64 13.69 14.35
CA VAL A 221 4.33 12.52 13.78
C VAL A 221 5.48 12.09 14.68
N ARG A 222 6.29 13.04 15.18
CA ARG A 222 7.35 12.76 16.14
C ARG A 222 6.80 12.10 17.42
N GLY A 223 5.67 12.58 17.92
CA GLY A 223 4.98 11.98 19.06
C GLY A 223 4.58 10.52 18.81
N ILE A 224 4.00 10.24 17.64
CA ILE A 224 3.63 8.86 17.22
C ILE A 224 4.86 7.96 17.18
N LEU A 225 5.95 8.41 16.53
CA LEU A 225 7.19 7.66 16.42
C LEU A 225 7.81 7.38 17.80
N ASN A 226 7.91 8.39 18.65
CA ASN A 226 8.49 8.28 19.99
C ASN A 226 7.67 7.38 20.92
N ASN A 227 6.35 7.39 20.80
CA ASN A 227 5.48 6.49 21.54
C ASN A 227 5.66 5.03 21.13
N LYS A 228 5.88 4.78 19.84
CA LYS A 228 6.07 3.41 19.33
C LYS A 228 7.48 2.90 19.57
N PHE A 229 8.49 3.73 19.35
CA PHE A 229 9.91 3.39 19.47
C PHE A 229 10.53 4.00 20.71
N LYS A 230 10.09 3.54 21.89
CA LYS A 230 10.52 4.09 23.20
C LYS A 230 12.02 4.11 23.42
N SER A 231 12.78 3.20 22.76
CA SER A 231 14.23 3.14 22.83
C SER A 231 14.94 4.14 21.90
N SER A 232 14.23 4.79 20.99
CA SER A 232 14.82 5.63 19.95
C SER A 232 14.03 6.94 19.86
N GLN A 233 14.50 7.98 20.54
CA GLN A 233 13.86 9.30 20.48
C GLN A 233 14.14 9.97 19.12
N TYR A 234 13.10 10.25 18.36
CA TYR A 234 13.18 10.98 17.08
C TYR A 234 13.23 12.48 17.33
N SER A 235 14.13 13.18 16.67
CA SER A 235 14.15 14.65 16.60
C SER A 235 13.08 15.18 15.66
N VAL A 236 12.88 16.50 15.62
CA VAL A 236 11.98 17.15 14.66
C VAL A 236 12.46 16.95 13.24
N ASP A 237 13.77 17.05 13.00
CA ASP A 237 14.37 16.86 11.66
C ASP A 237 14.21 15.43 11.17
N GLU A 238 14.43 14.45 12.04
CA GLU A 238 14.20 13.03 11.71
C GLU A 238 12.72 12.75 11.41
N ALA A 239 11.79 13.31 12.18
CA ALA A 239 10.35 13.18 11.91
C ALA A 239 9.96 13.86 10.58
N SER A 240 10.55 15.03 10.28
CA SER A 240 10.37 15.71 9.00
C SER A 240 10.90 14.86 7.84
N LEU A 241 12.06 14.24 7.99
CA LEU A 241 12.61 13.32 7.01
C LEU A 241 11.69 12.12 6.79
N VAL A 242 11.14 11.51 7.86
CA VAL A 242 10.15 10.42 7.74
C VAL A 242 8.94 10.87 6.94
N CYS A 243 8.39 12.05 7.22
CA CYS A 243 7.24 12.59 6.47
C CYS A 243 7.58 12.75 4.97
N ARG A 244 8.75 13.30 4.64
CA ARG A 244 9.20 13.47 3.25
C ARG A 244 9.34 12.13 2.55
N LEU A 245 9.95 11.13 3.19
CA LEU A 245 10.10 9.79 2.64
C LEU A 245 8.74 9.13 2.40
N LEU A 246 7.80 9.23 3.35
CA LEU A 246 6.45 8.69 3.19
C LEU A 246 5.67 9.42 2.09
N SER A 247 5.86 10.73 1.94
CA SER A 247 5.24 11.52 0.87
C SER A 247 5.78 11.15 -0.51
N SER A 248 7.10 10.92 -0.63
CA SER A 248 7.71 10.48 -1.89
C SER A 248 7.28 9.07 -2.31
N MET A 249 6.75 8.28 -1.38
CA MET A 249 6.22 6.93 -1.61
C MET A 249 4.68 6.87 -1.66
N ASP A 250 4.02 8.01 -1.74
CA ASP A 250 2.55 8.15 -1.81
C ASP A 250 1.79 7.58 -0.60
N LEU A 251 2.46 7.48 0.55
CA LEU A 251 1.87 6.99 1.80
C LEU A 251 1.30 8.12 2.69
N CYS A 252 1.70 9.36 2.43
CA CYS A 252 1.05 10.54 2.96
C CYS A 252 1.02 11.66 1.91
N ILE A 253 0.18 12.65 2.13
CA ILE A 253 0.00 13.82 1.27
C ILE A 253 0.53 15.02 2.03
N GLU A 254 1.56 15.68 1.50
CA GLU A 254 2.07 16.93 2.06
C GLU A 254 1.21 18.09 1.57
N MET A 255 0.63 18.82 2.50
CA MET A 255 -0.09 20.06 2.22
C MET A 255 0.83 21.25 2.41
N LYS A 256 1.00 22.05 1.37
CA LYS A 256 1.85 23.25 1.35
C LYS A 256 1.19 24.42 2.10
N MET A 257 1.18 24.34 3.42
CA MET A 257 0.68 25.36 4.33
C MET A 257 1.68 25.64 5.46
N GLU A 258 1.56 26.76 6.12
CA GLU A 258 2.38 27.11 7.28
C GLU A 258 1.54 27.02 8.57
N PRO A 259 1.91 26.16 9.52
CA PRO A 259 2.95 25.12 9.43
C PRO A 259 2.53 23.94 8.52
N ARG A 260 3.49 23.24 7.93
CA ARG A 260 3.25 22.09 7.04
C ARG A 260 2.37 21.04 7.72
N LEU A 261 1.42 20.53 6.96
CA LEU A 261 0.48 19.51 7.38
C LEU A 261 0.65 18.27 6.52
N TYR A 262 0.67 17.10 7.14
CA TYR A 262 0.75 15.82 6.46
C TYR A 262 -0.52 15.03 6.68
N VAL A 263 -1.19 14.67 5.59
CA VAL A 263 -2.42 13.87 5.61
C VAL A 263 -2.05 12.42 5.34
N PHE A 264 -2.36 11.55 6.29
CA PHE A 264 -2.13 10.10 6.20
C PHE A 264 -3.44 9.41 5.87
N PRO A 265 -3.64 8.92 4.63
CA PRO A 265 -4.89 8.28 4.23
C PRO A 265 -5.32 7.10 5.12
N CYS A 266 -4.33 6.36 5.66
CA CYS A 266 -4.59 5.24 6.57
C CYS A 266 -5.17 5.64 7.93
N LEU A 267 -4.97 6.90 8.37
CA LEU A 267 -5.52 7.44 9.61
C LEU A 267 -6.89 8.10 9.43
N LEU A 268 -7.28 8.36 8.18
CA LEU A 268 -8.56 9.00 7.91
C LEU A 268 -9.71 8.00 8.10
N SER A 269 -10.79 8.46 8.72
CA SER A 269 -12.06 7.73 8.72
C SER A 269 -12.67 7.76 7.31
N SER A 270 -13.43 6.72 6.96
CA SER A 270 -14.32 6.77 5.81
C SER A 270 -15.53 7.63 6.16
N VAL A 271 -16.07 8.34 5.17
CA VAL A 271 -17.39 8.95 5.32
C VAL A 271 -18.42 7.82 5.20
N GLU A 272 -18.86 7.32 6.32
CA GLU A 272 -20.11 6.58 6.40
C GLU A 272 -21.19 7.62 6.61
N SER A 273 -21.89 7.96 5.51
CA SER A 273 -23.22 8.62 5.49
C SER A 273 -23.50 9.72 6.52
N SER A 274 -22.57 10.63 6.81
CA SER A 274 -22.95 11.88 7.46
C SER A 274 -23.41 12.89 6.39
N ASN A 275 -24.65 12.72 5.93
CA ASN A 275 -25.28 13.62 4.99
C ASN A 275 -25.23 15.09 5.44
N ASP A 276 -25.18 15.34 6.74
CA ASP A 276 -25.16 16.69 7.32
C ASP A 276 -23.85 17.46 7.02
N ILE A 277 -22.69 16.80 7.08
CA ILE A 277 -21.42 17.45 6.73
C ILE A 277 -21.36 17.72 5.24
N LEU A 278 -21.82 16.77 4.42
CA LEU A 278 -21.85 16.93 2.97
C LEU A 278 -22.81 18.03 2.54
N ALA A 279 -23.99 18.15 3.15
CA ALA A 279 -24.95 19.19 2.84
C ALA A 279 -24.39 20.60 2.98
N GLY A 280 -23.53 20.83 3.98
CA GLY A 280 -22.87 22.11 4.19
C GLY A 280 -21.67 22.40 3.27
N LEU A 281 -21.04 21.35 2.73
CA LEU A 281 -19.85 21.46 1.87
C LEU A 281 -20.15 21.29 0.39
N TRP A 282 -21.32 20.76 0.06
CA TRP A 282 -21.78 20.47 -1.28
C TRP A 282 -23.16 21.14 -1.49
N PRO A 283 -23.19 22.48 -1.67
CA PRO A 283 -24.42 23.24 -1.72
C PRO A 283 -25.14 22.99 -3.05
N VAL A 284 -26.16 22.15 -3.05
CA VAL A 284 -27.02 21.94 -4.20
C VAL A 284 -28.19 22.89 -4.09
N CYS A 285 -28.31 23.83 -5.02
CA CYS A 285 -29.48 24.70 -5.17
C CYS A 285 -30.22 24.39 -6.48
N SER A 286 -31.41 24.97 -6.66
CA SER A 286 -32.27 24.70 -7.83
C SER A 286 -31.64 25.15 -9.16
N SER A 287 -30.70 26.10 -9.13
CA SER A 287 -29.95 26.60 -10.29
C SER A 287 -28.61 25.87 -10.52
N SER A 288 -28.21 25.00 -9.63
CA SER A 288 -26.91 24.31 -9.75
C SER A 288 -26.91 23.31 -10.90
N VAL A 289 -25.84 23.34 -11.70
CA VAL A 289 -25.56 22.37 -12.74
C VAL A 289 -24.52 21.37 -12.19
N MET A 290 -24.87 20.09 -12.19
CA MET A 290 -24.00 19.01 -11.74
C MET A 290 -23.56 18.16 -12.93
N ILE A 291 -22.26 18.06 -13.16
CA ILE A 291 -21.66 17.24 -14.19
C ILE A 291 -20.69 16.28 -13.53
N GLY A 292 -20.76 15.00 -13.90
CA GLY A 292 -19.86 14.01 -13.32
C GLY A 292 -19.41 12.96 -14.34
N ARG A 293 -18.30 12.34 -14.00
CA ARG A 293 -17.80 11.15 -14.71
C ARG A 293 -17.50 10.05 -13.70
N ARG A 294 -17.87 8.83 -14.07
CA ARG A 294 -17.56 7.62 -13.35
C ARG A 294 -16.45 6.87 -14.07
N TYR A 295 -15.39 6.54 -13.34
CA TYR A 295 -14.28 5.76 -13.83
C TYR A 295 -14.33 4.37 -13.21
N ARG A 296 -14.15 3.35 -14.04
CA ARG A 296 -14.00 1.95 -13.62
C ARG A 296 -12.90 1.27 -14.45
N CYS A 297 -12.41 0.13 -13.99
CA CYS A 297 -11.60 -0.72 -14.84
C CYS A 297 -12.41 -1.17 -16.07
N SER A 298 -11.76 -1.22 -17.24
CA SER A 298 -12.38 -1.74 -18.48
C SER A 298 -12.65 -3.23 -18.38
N ASP A 299 -11.85 -3.95 -17.61
CA ASP A 299 -12.01 -5.36 -17.31
C ASP A 299 -12.69 -5.51 -15.95
N GLU A 300 -13.88 -6.12 -15.94
CA GLU A 300 -14.69 -6.32 -14.72
C GLU A 300 -14.02 -7.22 -13.69
N ARG A 301 -13.02 -8.01 -14.10
CA ARG A 301 -12.19 -8.85 -13.22
C ARG A 301 -11.13 -8.05 -12.46
N ARG A 302 -10.98 -6.76 -12.75
CA ARG A 302 -9.96 -5.90 -12.16
C ARG A 302 -10.58 -4.84 -11.28
N ALA A 303 -10.07 -4.72 -10.07
CA ALA A 303 -10.44 -3.64 -9.17
C ALA A 303 -9.56 -2.41 -9.42
N LEU A 304 -10.12 -1.23 -9.17
CA LEU A 304 -9.31 -0.01 -9.13
C LEU A 304 -8.32 -0.08 -7.96
N PRO A 305 -7.02 0.21 -8.20
CA PRO A 305 -6.03 0.23 -7.12
C PRO A 305 -6.50 1.10 -5.95
N PRO A 306 -6.35 0.65 -4.69
CA PRO A 306 -6.71 1.47 -3.53
C PRO A 306 -5.99 2.80 -3.50
N SER A 307 -4.75 2.84 -3.97
CA SER A 307 -3.90 4.03 -4.05
C SER A 307 -4.36 5.05 -5.10
N LEU A 308 -5.19 4.65 -6.08
CA LEU A 308 -5.56 5.56 -7.18
C LEU A 308 -6.27 6.82 -6.66
N LEU A 309 -7.22 6.68 -5.73
CA LEU A 309 -7.87 7.83 -5.13
C LEU A 309 -6.87 8.72 -4.36
N THR A 310 -5.96 8.12 -3.62
CA THR A 310 -4.90 8.85 -2.90
C THR A 310 -4.01 9.64 -3.86
N LEU A 311 -3.62 9.03 -4.98
CA LEU A 311 -2.84 9.71 -6.03
C LEU A 311 -3.64 10.87 -6.65
N MET A 312 -4.92 10.66 -6.97
CA MET A 312 -5.78 11.74 -7.48
C MET A 312 -5.92 12.89 -6.47
N ILE A 313 -6.10 12.58 -5.19
CA ILE A 313 -6.15 13.58 -4.13
C ILE A 313 -4.82 14.32 -4.04
N LYS A 314 -3.69 13.61 -4.08
CA LYS A 314 -2.35 14.21 -4.06
C LYS A 314 -2.15 15.18 -5.21
N GLU A 315 -2.51 14.80 -6.43
CA GLU A 315 -2.44 15.67 -7.60
C GLU A 315 -3.32 16.91 -7.45
N LEU A 316 -4.57 16.74 -6.99
CA LEU A 316 -5.47 17.88 -6.74
C LEU A 316 -4.92 18.81 -5.67
N VAL A 317 -4.39 18.28 -4.57
CA VAL A 317 -3.75 19.08 -3.51
C VAL A 317 -2.51 19.81 -4.01
N SER A 318 -1.80 19.28 -5.00
CA SER A 318 -0.62 19.93 -5.58
C SER A 318 -0.96 21.18 -6.39
N VAL A 319 -2.15 21.23 -6.99
CA VAL A 319 -2.60 22.32 -7.88
C VAL A 319 -3.59 23.27 -7.24
N LEU A 320 -4.34 22.82 -6.22
CA LEU A 320 -5.31 23.65 -5.52
C LEU A 320 -4.66 24.47 -4.40
N PRO A 321 -5.02 25.75 -4.25
CA PRO A 321 -4.73 26.50 -3.03
C PRO A 321 -5.32 25.79 -1.80
N VAL A 322 -4.63 25.80 -0.68
CA VAL A 322 -5.07 25.06 0.53
C VAL A 322 -6.44 25.52 1.03
N HIS A 323 -6.75 26.82 0.90
CA HIS A 323 -8.04 27.36 1.31
C HIS A 323 -9.22 26.88 0.45
N ASP A 324 -8.94 26.41 -0.78
CA ASP A 324 -9.93 25.83 -1.68
C ASP A 324 -10.16 24.34 -1.41
N ILE A 325 -9.37 23.71 -0.53
CA ILE A 325 -9.58 22.34 -0.11
C ILE A 325 -10.53 22.33 1.08
N LEU A 326 -11.77 21.92 0.84
CA LEU A 326 -12.83 21.97 1.85
C LEU A 326 -12.85 20.75 2.76
N PHE A 327 -12.48 19.57 2.23
CA PHE A 327 -12.69 18.31 2.93
C PHE A 327 -11.83 17.18 2.36
N ILE A 328 -11.19 16.38 3.22
CA ILE A 328 -10.46 15.16 2.84
C ILE A 328 -10.82 14.02 3.81
N ARG A 329 -11.16 12.85 3.24
CA ARG A 329 -11.35 11.57 3.94
C ARG A 329 -10.70 10.44 3.14
N SER A 330 -10.66 9.25 3.72
CA SER A 330 -10.06 8.07 3.07
C SER A 330 -10.73 7.67 1.74
N ASN A 331 -11.97 8.05 1.54
CA ASN A 331 -12.77 7.70 0.36
C ASN A 331 -13.29 8.91 -0.43
N MET A 332 -12.97 10.14 -0.02
CA MET A 332 -13.51 11.34 -0.66
C MET A 332 -12.64 12.58 -0.43
N MET A 333 -12.62 13.46 -1.42
CA MET A 333 -12.13 14.84 -1.31
C MET A 333 -13.15 15.79 -1.92
N ILE A 334 -13.31 16.96 -1.31
CA ILE A 334 -14.08 18.10 -1.85
C ILE A 334 -13.17 19.32 -1.86
N GLY A 335 -13.15 20.04 -2.98
CA GLY A 335 -12.42 21.28 -3.14
C GLY A 335 -13.17 22.25 -4.05
N ILE A 336 -12.63 23.45 -4.21
CA ILE A 336 -13.13 24.49 -5.09
C ILE A 336 -12.14 24.73 -6.22
N VAL A 337 -12.62 24.82 -7.44
CA VAL A 337 -11.84 25.17 -8.63
C VAL A 337 -12.54 26.37 -9.30
N GLY A 338 -11.97 27.54 -9.15
CA GLY A 338 -12.64 28.79 -9.60
C GLY A 338 -13.94 29.03 -8.83
N LYS A 339 -15.09 28.94 -9.49
CA LYS A 339 -16.42 29.04 -8.86
C LYS A 339 -17.12 27.70 -8.66
N ALA A 340 -16.51 26.59 -9.07
CA ALA A 340 -17.13 25.27 -9.05
C ALA A 340 -16.63 24.45 -7.87
N HIS A 341 -17.54 23.72 -7.21
CA HIS A 341 -17.17 22.68 -6.24
C HIS A 341 -16.82 21.40 -6.99
N VAL A 342 -15.72 20.78 -6.62
CA VAL A 342 -15.24 19.52 -7.19
C VAL A 342 -15.20 18.46 -6.11
N MET A 343 -15.83 17.32 -6.37
CA MET A 343 -15.79 16.15 -5.51
C MET A 343 -15.17 14.98 -6.24
N VAL A 344 -14.20 14.34 -5.60
CA VAL A 344 -13.66 13.05 -6.02
C VAL A 344 -13.93 12.05 -4.93
N ARG A 345 -14.63 10.95 -5.26
CA ARG A 345 -14.96 9.93 -4.27
C ARG A 345 -14.87 8.54 -4.83
N ARG A 346 -14.61 7.59 -3.96
CA ARG A 346 -14.73 6.16 -4.25
C ARG A 346 -16.14 5.69 -3.90
N SER A 347 -16.82 5.04 -4.85
CA SER A 347 -18.21 4.62 -4.73
C SER A 347 -18.39 3.17 -5.16
N GLY A 348 -19.59 2.62 -4.92
CA GLY A 348 -19.92 1.22 -5.19
C GLY A 348 -19.80 0.35 -3.94
N GLU A 349 -20.48 -0.79 -3.93
CA GLU A 349 -20.51 -1.73 -2.79
C GLU A 349 -19.12 -2.26 -2.45
N HIS A 350 -18.31 -2.52 -3.47
CA HIS A 350 -16.90 -2.93 -3.35
C HIS A 350 -15.92 -1.78 -3.61
N ARG A 351 -16.40 -0.52 -3.66
CA ARG A 351 -15.59 0.66 -3.98
C ARG A 351 -14.90 0.58 -5.35
N ASP A 352 -15.60 0.04 -6.34
CA ASP A 352 -15.05 -0.30 -7.67
C ASP A 352 -15.06 0.87 -8.65
N PHE A 353 -15.60 2.01 -8.23
CA PHE A 353 -15.71 3.21 -9.04
C PHE A 353 -15.02 4.40 -8.39
N ILE A 354 -14.53 5.31 -9.22
CA ILE A 354 -14.16 6.66 -8.81
C ILE A 354 -15.10 7.62 -9.53
N ASP A 355 -15.88 8.37 -8.77
CA ASP A 355 -16.73 9.44 -9.27
C ASP A 355 -15.97 10.76 -9.13
N VAL A 356 -15.90 11.50 -10.22
CA VAL A 356 -15.47 12.90 -10.25
C VAL A 356 -16.69 13.73 -10.61
N VAL A 357 -17.11 14.59 -9.70
CA VAL A 357 -18.33 15.39 -9.85
C VAL A 357 -17.98 16.86 -9.69
N VAL A 358 -18.49 17.68 -10.59
CA VAL A 358 -18.35 19.13 -10.55
C VAL A 358 -19.74 19.73 -10.38
N LEU A 359 -19.87 20.62 -9.42
CA LEU A 359 -21.06 21.39 -9.15
C LEU A 359 -20.74 22.88 -9.41
N SER A 360 -21.46 23.50 -10.32
CA SER A 360 -21.33 24.92 -10.60
C SER A 360 -22.67 25.59 -10.37
N ASP A 361 -22.65 26.80 -9.83
CA ASP A 361 -23.81 27.68 -9.84
C ASP A 361 -24.11 28.04 -11.30
N GLY A 362 -25.35 27.87 -11.70
CA GLY A 362 -25.76 28.03 -13.09
C GLY A 362 -25.98 29.51 -13.47
N ASP A 363 -24.89 30.32 -13.39
CA ASP A 363 -24.86 31.69 -13.91
C ASP A 363 -24.29 31.72 -15.34
#